data_d4e704f0b22d2b7df96eec1017e97180
#
_entry.id   d4e704f0b22d2b7df96eec1017e97180
#
_cell.length_a   1.000
_cell.length_b   1.000
_cell.length_c   1.000
_cell.angle_alpha   90.00
_cell.angle_beta   90.00
_cell.angle_gamma   90.00
#
_symmetry.space_group_name_H-M   'P 1'
#
loop_
_entity.id
_entity.type
_entity.pdbx_description
1 polymer ?
#
loop_
_entity_poly.entity_id
_entity_poly.type
_entity_poly.pdbx_seq_one_letter_code
_entity_poly.pdbx_strand_id
1 'polypeptide(L)'
;MRLLIVRHGDPDYEHDTLTEKGWREAELLSERLSKLPVKEFYVSPLGRAKDTASLTLQKMNREAKECLWLREFDTKIDRPDCPDQKSIAWDWLPEDWTREEEFFRRDLWATQQTMREGLAPGAHEGNGIRVQKKPDVGVGAEYGWVVSNFDALLAEHGYVREGDIYRVAKANCDTLVFFCHFGLECVLLSHLMNVSPMILWHYTCAAPTSVTTVYTEERRPGVASFRVCGFGDTSHLYAGGESSAFSGRFCETYACDEERHD
;
A
#
# COMPACT_ATOMS: atom_id res chain seq x y z
N MET A 1 11.18 12.54 -10.36
CA MET A 1 9.74 12.31 -10.05
C MET A 1 9.57 12.05 -8.56
N ARG A 2 8.43 12.40 -7.99
CA ARG A 2 8.07 12.14 -6.61
C ARG A 2 6.76 11.34 -6.56
N LEU A 3 6.75 10.26 -5.80
CA LEU A 3 5.55 9.50 -5.48
C LEU A 3 5.14 9.81 -4.04
N LEU A 4 3.87 10.10 -3.82
CA LEU A 4 3.26 10.21 -2.51
C LEU A 4 2.25 9.05 -2.38
N ILE A 5 2.54 8.09 -1.54
CA ILE A 5 1.67 6.95 -1.25
C ILE A 5 0.93 7.30 0.02
N VAL A 6 -0.40 7.31 -0.04
CA VAL A 6 -1.28 7.76 1.03
C VAL A 6 -2.17 6.60 1.44
N ARG A 7 -2.09 6.19 2.69
CA ARG A 7 -3.04 5.26 3.26
C ARG A 7 -4.39 5.97 3.51
N HIS A 8 -5.51 5.27 3.29
CA HIS A 8 -6.83 5.78 3.64
C HIS A 8 -6.92 6.22 5.10
N GLY A 9 -7.85 7.10 5.43
CA GLY A 9 -8.16 7.55 6.80
C GLY A 9 -8.70 6.42 7.68
N ASP A 10 -8.90 6.72 8.95
CA ASP A 10 -9.43 5.76 9.92
C ASP A 10 -10.74 5.14 9.39
N PRO A 11 -10.81 3.80 9.19
CA PRO A 11 -11.84 3.17 8.39
C PRO A 11 -13.07 2.75 9.18
N ASP A 12 -14.24 2.93 8.59
CA ASP A 12 -15.45 2.19 8.86
C ASP A 12 -15.51 1.03 7.85
N TYR A 13 -15.09 -0.16 8.28
CA TYR A 13 -15.06 -1.34 7.41
C TYR A 13 -16.45 -1.89 7.06
N GLU A 14 -17.47 -1.64 7.89
CA GLU A 14 -18.83 -2.11 7.66
C GLU A 14 -19.46 -1.42 6.43
N HIS A 15 -19.19 -0.13 6.28
CA HIS A 15 -19.75 0.68 5.20
C HIS A 15 -18.73 1.00 4.09
N ASP A 16 -17.49 0.51 4.20
CA ASP A 16 -16.36 0.84 3.31
C ASP A 16 -16.16 2.36 3.13
N THR A 17 -16.19 3.08 4.23
CA THR A 17 -16.02 4.55 4.29
C THR A 17 -15.05 4.93 5.41
N LEU A 18 -15.12 6.14 5.91
CA LEU A 18 -14.31 6.65 7.00
C LEU A 18 -15.16 6.83 8.26
N THR A 19 -14.54 6.60 9.43
CA THR A 19 -15.11 7.03 10.71
C THR A 19 -15.15 8.55 10.79
N GLU A 20 -15.83 9.10 11.81
CA GLU A 20 -15.78 10.54 12.09
C GLU A 20 -14.34 11.04 12.26
N LYS A 21 -13.47 10.25 12.91
CA LYS A 21 -12.04 10.52 13.02
C LYS A 21 -11.37 10.52 11.65
N GLY A 22 -11.64 9.51 10.84
CA GLY A 22 -11.08 9.37 9.49
C GLY A 22 -11.42 10.56 8.58
N TRP A 23 -12.62 11.12 8.68
CA TRP A 23 -13.00 12.33 7.95
C TRP A 23 -12.21 13.56 8.41
N ARG A 24 -11.97 13.73 9.73
CA ARG A 24 -11.10 14.81 10.23
C ARG A 24 -9.65 14.64 9.76
N GLU A 25 -9.14 13.41 9.77
CA GLU A 25 -7.81 13.09 9.25
C GLU A 25 -7.70 13.43 7.76
N ALA A 26 -8.71 13.08 6.95
CA ALA A 26 -8.76 13.38 5.52
C ALA A 26 -8.83 14.90 5.25
N GLU A 27 -9.52 15.67 6.09
CA GLU A 27 -9.55 17.12 5.99
C GLU A 27 -8.16 17.72 6.20
N LEU A 28 -7.45 17.33 7.26
CA LEU A 28 -6.08 17.79 7.53
C LEU A 28 -5.09 17.37 6.44
N LEU A 29 -5.26 16.16 5.89
CA LEU A 29 -4.50 15.71 4.74
C LEU A 29 -4.75 16.59 3.51
N SER A 30 -6.00 17.00 3.27
CA SER A 30 -6.37 17.89 2.16
C SER A 30 -5.67 19.25 2.24
N GLU A 31 -5.50 19.79 3.46
CA GLU A 31 -4.75 21.02 3.69
C GLU A 31 -3.27 20.91 3.34
N ARG A 32 -2.71 19.72 3.52
CA ARG A 32 -1.31 19.43 3.17
C ARG A 32 -1.14 19.25 1.67
N LEU A 33 -1.93 18.36 1.07
CA LEU A 33 -1.75 17.94 -0.32
C LEU A 33 -2.14 19.05 -1.31
N SER A 34 -3.13 19.87 -1.00
CA SER A 34 -3.55 20.97 -1.87
C SER A 34 -2.49 22.06 -2.10
N LYS A 35 -1.45 22.10 -1.25
CA LYS A 35 -0.32 23.02 -1.40
C LYS A 35 0.77 22.52 -2.36
N LEU A 36 0.63 21.29 -2.85
CA LEU A 36 1.63 20.64 -3.68
C LEU A 36 1.28 20.72 -5.17
N PRO A 37 2.27 20.88 -6.06
CA PRO A 37 2.06 20.82 -7.50
C PRO A 37 1.91 19.35 -7.94
N VAL A 38 0.73 18.78 -7.77
CA VAL A 38 0.45 17.40 -8.15
C VAL A 38 0.13 17.28 -9.62
N LYS A 39 0.83 16.40 -10.32
CA LYS A 39 0.63 16.10 -11.74
C LYS A 39 -0.60 15.22 -11.93
N GLU A 40 -0.69 14.09 -11.24
CA GLU A 40 -1.80 13.16 -11.35
C GLU A 40 -2.11 12.51 -10.00
N PHE A 41 -3.39 12.15 -9.85
CA PHE A 41 -3.91 11.41 -8.71
C PHE A 41 -4.41 10.05 -9.16
N TYR A 42 -4.08 9.02 -8.39
CA TYR A 42 -4.54 7.65 -8.55
C TYR A 42 -5.23 7.20 -7.28
N VAL A 43 -6.28 6.41 -7.41
CA VAL A 43 -7.09 5.99 -6.25
C VAL A 43 -7.50 4.53 -6.35
N SER A 44 -7.50 3.85 -5.21
CA SER A 44 -8.09 2.53 -5.02
C SER A 44 -9.59 2.53 -5.35
N PRO A 45 -10.16 1.44 -5.85
CA PRO A 45 -11.60 1.30 -6.06
C PRO A 45 -12.42 1.27 -4.75
N LEU A 46 -11.77 1.03 -3.59
CA LEU A 46 -12.46 0.89 -2.31
C LEU A 46 -12.92 2.25 -1.75
N GLY A 47 -14.12 2.26 -1.15
CA GLY A 47 -14.80 3.49 -0.71
C GLY A 47 -13.97 4.33 0.25
N ARG A 48 -13.40 3.73 1.30
CA ARG A 48 -12.55 4.45 2.28
C ARG A 48 -11.35 5.17 1.65
N ALA A 49 -10.77 4.65 0.58
CA ALA A 49 -9.68 5.34 -0.12
C ALA A 49 -10.21 6.48 -1.00
N LYS A 50 -11.36 6.30 -1.65
CA LYS A 50 -12.06 7.35 -2.41
C LYS A 50 -12.49 8.50 -1.51
N ASP A 51 -13.03 8.19 -0.34
CA ASP A 51 -13.46 9.18 0.64
C ASP A 51 -12.27 9.99 1.16
N THR A 52 -11.15 9.32 1.46
CA THR A 52 -9.90 9.99 1.83
C THR A 52 -9.41 10.95 0.75
N ALA A 53 -9.50 10.55 -0.53
CA ALA A 53 -9.09 11.37 -1.66
C ALA A 53 -10.03 12.55 -1.90
N SER A 54 -11.33 12.38 -1.63
CA SER A 54 -12.41 13.26 -2.06
C SER A 54 -12.20 14.72 -1.65
N LEU A 55 -11.82 14.98 -0.40
CA LEU A 55 -11.60 16.33 0.12
C LEU A 55 -10.41 17.02 -0.55
N THR A 56 -9.32 16.29 -0.80
CA THR A 56 -8.17 16.80 -1.55
C THR A 56 -8.56 17.14 -2.99
N LEU A 57 -9.24 16.23 -3.67
CA LEU A 57 -9.66 16.39 -5.06
C LEU A 57 -10.63 17.54 -5.22
N GLN A 58 -11.63 17.64 -4.33
CA GLN A 58 -12.58 18.75 -4.34
C GLN A 58 -11.87 20.10 -4.15
N LYS A 59 -10.98 20.18 -3.15
CA LYS A 59 -10.25 21.42 -2.85
C LYS A 59 -9.36 21.89 -3.99
N MET A 60 -8.80 20.96 -4.74
CA MET A 60 -7.93 21.25 -5.89
C MET A 60 -8.68 21.34 -7.21
N ASN A 61 -9.99 21.07 -7.24
CA ASN A 61 -10.79 20.92 -8.46
C ASN A 61 -10.15 19.93 -9.45
N ARG A 62 -9.81 18.73 -8.97
CA ARG A 62 -9.14 17.66 -9.71
C ARG A 62 -9.92 16.35 -9.59
N GLU A 63 -9.58 15.42 -10.46
CA GLU A 63 -10.06 14.04 -10.43
C GLU A 63 -8.89 13.07 -10.23
N ALA A 64 -9.20 11.87 -9.75
CA ALA A 64 -8.24 10.78 -9.64
C ALA A 64 -8.58 9.67 -10.64
N LYS A 65 -7.56 9.01 -11.18
CA LYS A 65 -7.72 7.80 -12.00
C LYS A 65 -7.89 6.60 -11.07
N GLU A 66 -9.03 5.92 -11.18
CA GLU A 66 -9.26 4.69 -10.43
C GLU A 66 -8.42 3.55 -11.01
N CYS A 67 -7.68 2.85 -10.12
CA CYS A 67 -6.84 1.73 -10.48
C CYS A 67 -7.24 0.49 -9.66
N LEU A 68 -7.74 -0.56 -10.31
CA LEU A 68 -8.18 -1.79 -9.62
C LEU A 68 -7.05 -2.45 -8.83
N TRP A 69 -5.82 -2.34 -9.29
CA TRP A 69 -4.63 -2.90 -8.63
C TRP A 69 -4.17 -2.11 -7.40
N LEU A 70 -4.75 -0.91 -7.14
CA LEU A 70 -4.53 -0.14 -5.91
C LEU A 70 -5.43 -0.57 -4.74
N ARG A 71 -6.32 -1.56 -4.92
CA ARG A 71 -7.11 -2.11 -3.83
C ARG A 71 -6.20 -2.71 -2.74
N GLU A 72 -6.76 -2.93 -1.53
CA GLU A 72 -5.97 -3.57 -0.47
C GLU A 72 -5.41 -4.92 -0.92
N PHE A 73 -4.20 -5.20 -0.49
CA PHE A 73 -3.52 -6.45 -0.74
C PHE A 73 -3.91 -7.46 0.36
N ASP A 74 -5.04 -8.09 0.18
CA ASP A 74 -5.71 -8.90 1.20
C ASP A 74 -5.85 -10.38 0.82
N THR A 75 -4.99 -10.85 -0.11
CA THR A 75 -4.97 -12.26 -0.55
C THR A 75 -4.74 -13.19 0.63
N LYS A 76 -5.66 -14.14 0.79
CA LYS A 76 -5.63 -15.09 1.91
C LYS A 76 -4.64 -16.21 1.68
N ILE A 77 -4.01 -16.65 2.76
CA ILE A 77 -3.15 -17.83 2.84
C ILE A 77 -3.68 -18.82 3.86
N ASP A 78 -3.27 -20.08 3.71
CA ASP A 78 -3.39 -21.10 4.77
C ASP A 78 -2.12 -21.01 5.63
N ARG A 79 -2.23 -20.37 6.78
CA ARG A 79 -1.10 -20.18 7.70
C ARG A 79 -0.68 -21.51 8.31
N PRO A 80 0.59 -21.92 8.21
CA PRO A 80 1.07 -23.17 8.83
C PRO A 80 0.97 -23.18 10.37
N ASP A 81 1.05 -22.00 11.01
CA ASP A 81 0.93 -21.81 12.46
C ASP A 81 -0.53 -21.80 12.93
N CYS A 82 -1.50 -21.59 12.03
CA CYS A 82 -2.93 -21.55 12.33
C CYS A 82 -3.74 -22.17 11.20
N PRO A 83 -3.68 -23.50 11.01
CA PRO A 83 -4.23 -24.20 9.83
C PRO A 83 -5.76 -24.14 9.71
N ASP A 84 -6.46 -23.83 10.79
CA ASP A 84 -7.93 -23.74 10.80
C ASP A 84 -8.44 -22.34 10.41
N GLN A 85 -7.56 -21.38 10.22
CA GLN A 85 -7.92 -20.00 9.87
C GLN A 85 -7.19 -19.54 8.62
N LYS A 86 -7.94 -18.99 7.67
CA LYS A 86 -7.37 -18.28 6.54
C LYS A 86 -7.07 -16.85 6.93
N SER A 87 -5.84 -16.44 6.75
CA SER A 87 -5.35 -15.11 7.10
C SER A 87 -4.74 -14.40 5.90
N ILE A 88 -4.65 -13.09 5.96
CA ILE A 88 -3.89 -12.33 4.97
C ILE A 88 -2.38 -12.53 5.20
N ALA A 89 -1.58 -12.42 4.13
CA ALA A 89 -0.16 -12.72 4.18
C ALA A 89 0.63 -11.83 5.16
N TRP A 90 0.16 -10.62 5.43
CA TRP A 90 0.79 -9.67 6.34
C TRP A 90 0.27 -9.74 7.79
N ASP A 91 -0.51 -10.77 8.11
CA ASP A 91 -1.03 -11.06 9.46
C ASP A 91 -0.46 -12.40 10.01
N TRP A 92 0.72 -12.78 9.59
CA TRP A 92 1.41 -13.96 10.04
C TRP A 92 2.38 -13.61 11.17
N LEU A 93 2.44 -14.47 12.22
CA LEU A 93 3.31 -14.19 13.35
C LEU A 93 4.80 -14.20 12.94
N PRO A 94 5.57 -13.17 13.30
CA PRO A 94 6.97 -13.09 12.90
C PRO A 94 7.81 -14.30 13.32
N GLU A 95 7.59 -14.86 14.51
CA GLU A 95 8.32 -16.03 15.02
C GLU A 95 8.09 -17.29 14.18
N ASP A 96 7.05 -17.35 13.38
CA ASP A 96 6.75 -18.51 12.55
C ASP A 96 7.33 -18.37 11.14
N TRP A 97 7.06 -17.27 10.44
CA TRP A 97 7.57 -17.11 9.07
C TRP A 97 9.08 -16.84 9.02
N THR A 98 9.69 -16.25 10.06
CA THR A 98 11.13 -15.95 10.10
C THR A 98 12.01 -17.18 10.26
N ARG A 99 11.44 -18.37 10.48
CA ARG A 99 12.18 -19.63 10.49
C ARG A 99 12.70 -20.05 9.11
N GLU A 100 12.07 -19.54 8.07
CA GLU A 100 12.42 -19.84 6.68
C GLU A 100 13.16 -18.64 6.08
N GLU A 101 14.46 -18.79 5.79
CA GLU A 101 15.31 -17.72 5.24
C GLU A 101 14.76 -17.20 3.88
N GLU A 102 14.10 -18.06 3.13
CA GLU A 102 13.51 -17.76 1.83
C GLU A 102 12.50 -16.63 1.86
N PHE A 103 11.79 -16.45 2.96
CA PHE A 103 10.83 -15.34 3.11
C PHE A 103 11.51 -13.97 3.15
N PHE A 104 12.77 -13.89 3.53
CA PHE A 104 13.55 -12.65 3.48
C PHE A 104 14.04 -12.31 2.07
N ARG A 105 14.08 -13.31 1.18
CA ARG A 105 14.62 -13.19 -0.17
C ARG A 105 13.56 -12.74 -1.15
N ARG A 106 13.79 -11.60 -1.83
CA ARG A 106 12.86 -11.04 -2.81
C ARG A 106 12.53 -11.98 -3.98
N ASP A 107 13.44 -12.86 -4.31
CA ASP A 107 13.35 -13.81 -5.41
C ASP A 107 12.76 -15.17 -5.01
N LEU A 108 12.64 -15.45 -3.70
CA LEU A 108 12.23 -16.75 -3.17
C LEU A 108 10.94 -16.72 -2.33
N TRP A 109 10.60 -15.60 -1.69
CA TRP A 109 9.43 -15.53 -0.78
C TRP A 109 8.13 -16.02 -1.46
N ALA A 110 7.92 -15.63 -2.73
CA ALA A 110 6.71 -16.00 -3.49
C ALA A 110 6.75 -17.45 -4.00
N THR A 111 7.89 -18.14 -3.91
CA THR A 111 8.03 -19.55 -4.32
C THR A 111 7.63 -20.51 -3.22
N GLN A 112 7.49 -20.04 -1.97
CA GLN A 112 7.05 -20.85 -0.85
C GLN A 112 5.63 -21.36 -1.07
N GLN A 113 5.36 -22.59 -0.64
CA GLN A 113 4.09 -23.27 -0.91
C GLN A 113 2.88 -22.45 -0.45
N THR A 114 2.92 -21.92 0.77
CA THR A 114 1.83 -21.10 1.32
C THR A 114 1.54 -19.84 0.49
N MET A 115 2.54 -19.27 -0.16
CA MET A 115 2.39 -18.08 -1.02
C MET A 115 1.90 -18.43 -2.44
N ARG A 116 2.04 -19.69 -2.86
CA ARG A 116 1.60 -20.17 -4.17
C ARG A 116 0.18 -20.70 -4.17
N GLU A 117 -0.24 -21.31 -3.05
CA GLU A 117 -1.52 -22.02 -2.92
C GLU A 117 -2.62 -21.20 -2.25
N GLY A 118 -2.37 -19.93 -1.97
CA GLY A 118 -3.36 -19.01 -1.40
C GLY A 118 -4.62 -18.90 -2.28
N LEU A 119 -5.72 -18.45 -1.69
CA LEU A 119 -6.99 -18.28 -2.39
C LEU A 119 -6.85 -17.38 -3.61
N ALA A 120 -7.62 -17.70 -4.65
CA ALA A 120 -7.68 -16.90 -5.86
C ALA A 120 -8.05 -15.44 -5.53
N PRO A 121 -7.37 -14.46 -6.15
CA PRO A 121 -7.74 -13.06 -6.04
C PRO A 121 -9.22 -12.85 -6.38
N GLY A 122 -9.94 -12.10 -5.56
CA GLY A 122 -11.36 -11.83 -5.77
C GLY A 122 -12.32 -12.87 -5.17
N ALA A 123 -11.84 -13.84 -4.39
CA ALA A 123 -12.70 -14.70 -3.58
C ALA A 123 -13.29 -13.98 -2.35
N HIS A 124 -13.06 -12.68 -2.20
CA HIS A 124 -13.56 -11.89 -1.08
C HIS A 124 -15.03 -11.52 -1.29
N GLU A 125 -15.89 -12.12 -0.51
CA GLU A 125 -17.29 -11.71 -0.31
C GLU A 125 -17.39 -10.56 0.71
N GLY A 126 -16.43 -9.64 0.71
CA GLY A 126 -16.46 -8.42 1.51
C GLY A 126 -16.72 -7.22 0.62
N ASN A 127 -17.75 -6.44 0.92
CA ASN A 127 -18.09 -5.14 0.31
C ASN A 127 -18.54 -5.12 -1.16
N GLY A 128 -19.05 -6.24 -1.70
CA GLY A 128 -19.79 -6.24 -2.98
C GLY A 128 -18.98 -5.96 -4.25
N ILE A 129 -17.67 -5.74 -4.14
CA ILE A 129 -16.80 -5.51 -5.29
C ILE A 129 -16.35 -6.86 -5.84
N ARG A 130 -17.05 -7.35 -6.86
CA ARG A 130 -16.60 -8.50 -7.66
C ARG A 130 -15.43 -8.07 -8.53
N VAL A 131 -14.22 -8.24 -8.03
CA VAL A 131 -13.03 -8.11 -8.88
C VAL A 131 -12.98 -9.30 -9.84
N GLN A 132 -12.72 -9.06 -11.13
CA GLN A 132 -12.63 -10.12 -12.14
C GLN A 132 -11.67 -11.21 -11.68
N LYS A 133 -12.09 -12.47 -11.83
CA LYS A 133 -11.25 -13.64 -11.55
C LYS A 133 -9.97 -13.57 -12.38
N LYS A 134 -8.82 -13.59 -11.73
CA LYS A 134 -7.54 -13.79 -12.40
C LYS A 134 -7.28 -15.26 -12.64
N PRO A 135 -6.55 -15.59 -13.71
CA PRO A 135 -6.20 -16.98 -14.02
C PRO A 135 -5.25 -17.61 -12.99
N ASP A 136 -4.43 -16.78 -12.33
CA ASP A 136 -3.41 -17.25 -11.40
C ASP A 136 -3.90 -17.15 -9.95
N VAL A 137 -3.44 -18.08 -9.13
CA VAL A 137 -3.81 -18.26 -7.73
C VAL A 137 -2.63 -17.88 -6.83
N GLY A 138 -2.92 -17.35 -5.64
CA GLY A 138 -1.95 -17.15 -4.59
C GLY A 138 -1.36 -15.73 -4.51
N VAL A 139 -0.66 -15.51 -3.39
CA VAL A 139 -0.09 -14.20 -3.00
C VAL A 139 0.96 -13.74 -4.00
N GLY A 140 1.82 -14.65 -4.45
CA GLY A 140 2.86 -14.33 -5.44
C GLY A 140 2.29 -13.87 -6.79
N ALA A 141 1.20 -14.48 -7.25
CA ALA A 141 0.52 -14.10 -8.49
C ALA A 141 -0.14 -12.72 -8.35
N GLU A 142 -0.79 -12.45 -7.22
CA GLU A 142 -1.37 -11.13 -6.92
C GLU A 142 -0.29 -10.06 -6.88
N TYR A 143 0.83 -10.33 -6.19
CA TYR A 143 1.99 -9.44 -6.16
C TYR A 143 2.47 -9.13 -7.58
N GLY A 144 2.70 -10.16 -8.40
CA GLY A 144 3.14 -9.99 -9.79
C GLY A 144 2.20 -9.11 -10.61
N TRP A 145 0.89 -9.25 -10.41
CA TRP A 145 -0.08 -8.41 -11.10
C TRP A 145 -0.03 -6.95 -10.64
N VAL A 146 0.05 -6.69 -9.33
CA VAL A 146 0.15 -5.34 -8.79
C VAL A 146 1.39 -4.65 -9.33
N VAL A 147 2.57 -5.28 -9.20
CA VAL A 147 3.83 -4.64 -9.61
C VAL A 147 3.95 -4.46 -11.12
N SER A 148 3.37 -5.36 -11.91
CA SER A 148 3.34 -5.20 -13.37
C SER A 148 2.49 -4.00 -13.80
N ASN A 149 1.34 -3.77 -13.17
CA ASN A 149 0.52 -2.59 -13.43
C ASN A 149 1.20 -1.30 -12.94
N PHE A 150 1.87 -1.37 -11.80
CA PHE A 150 2.62 -0.24 -11.27
C PHE A 150 3.80 0.15 -12.18
N ASP A 151 4.57 -0.83 -12.66
CA ASP A 151 5.66 -0.59 -13.61
C ASP A 151 5.14 -0.03 -14.95
N ALA A 152 3.99 -0.50 -15.43
CA ALA A 152 3.35 0.05 -16.63
C ALA A 152 2.98 1.54 -16.43
N LEU A 153 2.43 1.90 -15.28
CA LEU A 153 2.12 3.27 -14.92
C LEU A 153 3.40 4.12 -14.83
N LEU A 154 4.46 3.64 -14.19
CA LEU A 154 5.73 4.36 -14.11
C LEU A 154 6.36 4.56 -15.49
N ALA A 155 6.19 3.59 -16.41
CA ALA A 155 6.64 3.71 -17.80
C ALA A 155 5.91 4.82 -18.57
N GLU A 156 4.60 5.01 -18.35
CA GLU A 156 3.84 6.14 -18.91
C GLU A 156 4.41 7.50 -18.44
N HIS A 157 4.96 7.51 -17.23
CA HIS A 157 5.63 8.69 -16.65
C HIS A 157 7.14 8.76 -16.94
N GLY A 158 7.65 7.92 -17.83
CA GLY A 158 9.02 7.99 -18.33
C GLY A 158 10.05 7.15 -17.59
N TYR A 159 9.64 6.22 -16.72
CA TYR A 159 10.52 5.34 -15.96
C TYR A 159 10.18 3.86 -16.23
N VAL A 160 10.99 3.23 -17.08
CA VAL A 160 10.78 1.86 -17.55
C VAL A 160 11.62 0.89 -16.73
N ARG A 161 10.98 -0.10 -16.09
CA ARG A 161 11.69 -1.12 -15.30
C ARG A 161 12.63 -1.95 -16.16
N GLU A 162 13.89 -2.10 -15.74
CA GLU A 162 14.91 -2.98 -16.34
C GLU A 162 15.66 -3.71 -15.20
N GLY A 163 15.25 -4.93 -14.90
CA GLY A 163 15.79 -5.68 -13.77
C GLY A 163 15.52 -4.98 -12.45
N ASP A 164 16.58 -4.52 -11.78
CA ASP A 164 16.51 -3.90 -10.45
C ASP A 164 16.55 -2.37 -10.47
N ILE A 165 16.59 -1.78 -11.66
CA ILE A 165 16.66 -0.35 -11.90
C ILE A 165 15.56 0.09 -12.85
N TYR A 166 15.50 1.39 -13.09
CA TYR A 166 14.61 1.99 -14.09
C TYR A 166 15.44 2.72 -15.14
N ARG A 167 15.17 2.42 -16.41
CA ARG A 167 15.65 3.23 -17.52
C ARG A 167 14.81 4.50 -17.61
N VAL A 168 15.47 5.65 -17.68
CA VAL A 168 14.81 6.94 -17.80
C VAL A 168 14.59 7.26 -19.27
N ALA A 169 13.36 7.06 -19.74
CA ALA A 169 12.94 7.46 -21.08
C ALA A 169 12.63 8.96 -21.16
N LYS A 170 12.12 9.53 -20.06
CA LYS A 170 11.80 10.96 -19.93
C LYS A 170 11.95 11.41 -18.48
N ALA A 171 13.06 12.05 -18.14
CA ALA A 171 13.28 12.64 -16.82
C ALA A 171 12.25 13.75 -16.53
N ASN A 172 11.74 13.78 -15.30
CA ASN A 172 10.79 14.80 -14.86
C ASN A 172 10.83 14.98 -13.34
N CYS A 173 10.20 16.07 -12.86
CA CYS A 173 10.00 16.39 -11.45
C CYS A 173 8.52 16.29 -11.05
N ASP A 174 7.71 15.56 -11.79
CA ASP A 174 6.28 15.39 -11.55
C ASP A 174 6.03 14.76 -10.18
N THR A 175 4.94 15.14 -9.54
CA THR A 175 4.44 14.51 -8.32
C THR A 175 3.20 13.70 -8.65
N LEU A 176 3.22 12.41 -8.32
CA LEU A 176 2.09 11.51 -8.41
C LEU A 176 1.61 11.16 -6.99
N VAL A 177 0.29 11.15 -6.79
CA VAL A 177 -0.32 10.80 -5.50
C VAL A 177 -1.17 9.56 -5.67
N PHE A 178 -0.98 8.58 -4.77
CA PHE A 178 -1.71 7.31 -4.76
C PHE A 178 -2.49 7.21 -3.45
N PHE A 179 -3.81 7.20 -3.51
CA PHE A 179 -4.65 6.90 -2.35
C PHE A 179 -4.96 5.41 -2.31
N CYS A 180 -4.43 4.72 -1.32
CA CYS A 180 -4.48 3.27 -1.25
C CYS A 180 -4.50 2.74 0.20
N HIS A 181 -3.83 1.61 0.45
CA HIS A 181 -3.93 0.84 1.68
C HIS A 181 -2.55 0.40 2.14
N PHE A 182 -2.44 -0.03 3.41
CA PHE A 182 -1.15 -0.39 4.01
C PHE A 182 -0.51 -1.63 3.37
N GLY A 183 -1.24 -2.73 3.24
CA GLY A 183 -0.67 -3.96 2.65
C GLY A 183 -0.20 -3.75 1.22
N LEU A 184 -0.96 -2.97 0.44
CA LEU A 184 -0.58 -2.59 -0.92
C LEU A 184 0.62 -1.64 -0.94
N GLU A 185 0.68 -0.63 -0.06
CA GLU A 185 1.84 0.26 0.06
C GLU A 185 3.13 -0.54 0.25
N CYS A 186 3.11 -1.55 1.13
CA CYS A 186 4.25 -2.44 1.34
C CYS A 186 4.64 -3.21 0.07
N VAL A 187 3.68 -3.63 -0.76
CA VAL A 187 3.95 -4.26 -2.06
C VAL A 187 4.69 -3.29 -2.98
N LEU A 188 4.18 -2.06 -3.14
CA LEU A 188 4.81 -1.05 -4.00
C LEU A 188 6.23 -0.72 -3.54
N LEU A 189 6.41 -0.51 -2.23
CA LEU A 189 7.71 -0.18 -1.66
C LEU A 189 8.69 -1.35 -1.76
N SER A 190 8.26 -2.59 -1.49
CA SER A 190 9.12 -3.76 -1.61
C SER A 190 9.66 -3.93 -3.04
N HIS A 191 8.81 -3.66 -4.03
CA HIS A 191 9.20 -3.69 -5.44
C HIS A 191 10.22 -2.59 -5.80
N LEU A 192 9.98 -1.36 -5.37
CA LEU A 192 10.89 -0.24 -5.59
C LEU A 192 12.24 -0.42 -4.88
N MET A 193 12.23 -1.01 -3.69
CA MET A 193 13.41 -1.23 -2.85
C MET A 193 14.14 -2.54 -3.16
N ASN A 194 13.56 -3.41 -4.00
CA ASN A 194 14.09 -4.74 -4.31
C ASN A 194 14.26 -5.64 -3.07
N VAL A 195 13.29 -5.63 -2.17
CA VAL A 195 13.25 -6.46 -0.96
C VAL A 195 12.00 -7.34 -0.94
N SER A 196 11.99 -8.35 -0.07
CA SER A 196 10.78 -9.15 0.17
C SER A 196 9.69 -8.30 0.82
N PRO A 197 8.43 -8.39 0.37
CA PRO A 197 7.32 -7.69 1.02
C PRO A 197 7.06 -8.17 2.45
N MET A 198 7.44 -9.41 2.80
CA MET A 198 7.33 -9.95 4.16
C MET A 198 8.01 -9.07 5.20
N ILE A 199 9.14 -8.44 4.84
CA ILE A 199 9.86 -7.52 5.73
C ILE A 199 9.02 -6.28 6.02
N LEU A 200 8.43 -5.66 4.98
CA LEU A 200 7.66 -4.43 5.15
C LEU A 200 6.33 -4.70 5.83
N TRP A 201 5.63 -5.76 5.46
CA TRP A 201 4.35 -6.13 6.06
C TRP A 201 4.43 -6.33 7.57
N HIS A 202 5.52 -6.94 8.08
CA HIS A 202 5.61 -7.34 9.48
C HIS A 202 6.42 -6.39 10.37
N TYR A 203 7.27 -5.53 9.77
CA TYR A 203 8.15 -4.65 10.55
C TYR A 203 7.88 -3.16 10.34
N THR A 204 6.86 -2.81 9.58
CA THR A 204 6.44 -1.42 9.40
C THR A 204 4.95 -1.25 9.67
N CYS A 205 4.54 -0.04 9.98
CA CYS A 205 3.14 0.33 10.08
C CYS A 205 2.96 1.78 9.64
N ALA A 206 2.14 1.99 8.62
CA ALA A 206 1.74 3.33 8.18
C ALA A 206 0.37 3.66 8.79
N ALA A 207 0.27 4.68 9.61
CA ALA A 207 -1.00 5.11 10.21
C ALA A 207 -2.01 5.59 9.16
N PRO A 208 -3.32 5.60 9.45
CA PRO A 208 -4.33 6.22 8.60
C PRO A 208 -3.97 7.64 8.18
N THR A 209 -4.26 8.01 6.94
CA THR A 209 -3.87 9.23 6.23
C THR A 209 -2.38 9.54 6.15
N SER A 210 -1.51 8.67 6.66
CA SER A 210 -0.07 8.88 6.53
C SER A 210 0.38 8.96 5.07
N VAL A 211 1.47 9.68 4.87
CA VAL A 211 2.05 9.92 3.54
C VAL A 211 3.46 9.37 3.49
N THR A 212 3.68 8.37 2.68
CA THR A 212 5.02 7.88 2.35
C THR A 212 5.54 8.58 1.10
N THR A 213 6.73 9.13 1.20
CA THR A 213 7.35 9.92 0.15
C THR A 213 8.51 9.17 -0.47
N VAL A 214 8.46 8.98 -1.79
CA VAL A 214 9.49 8.31 -2.57
C VAL A 214 9.96 9.24 -3.69
N TYR A 215 11.27 9.34 -3.89
CA TYR A 215 11.86 10.11 -4.98
C TYR A 215 12.61 9.21 -5.95
N THR A 216 12.58 9.56 -7.23
CA THR A 216 13.57 9.04 -8.18
C THR A 216 14.93 9.64 -7.89
N GLU A 217 15.96 8.82 -8.00
CA GLU A 217 17.36 9.23 -7.88
C GLU A 217 18.10 8.82 -9.16
N GLU A 218 18.44 9.81 -9.97
CA GLU A 218 19.14 9.64 -11.23
C GLU A 218 20.59 10.16 -11.07
N ARG A 219 21.49 9.27 -10.62
CA ARG A 219 22.90 9.60 -10.38
C ARG A 219 23.79 9.41 -11.61
N ARG A 220 23.25 8.77 -12.64
CA ARG A 220 23.84 8.60 -13.97
C ARG A 220 22.78 8.88 -15.01
N PRO A 221 23.12 9.51 -16.15
CA PRO A 221 22.14 9.76 -17.20
C PRO A 221 21.43 8.48 -17.65
N GLY A 222 20.11 8.54 -17.70
CA GLY A 222 19.29 7.45 -18.21
C GLY A 222 19.04 6.29 -17.25
N VAL A 223 19.57 6.34 -16.02
CA VAL A 223 19.40 5.28 -15.02
C VAL A 223 18.90 5.85 -13.70
N ALA A 224 17.73 5.40 -13.25
CA ALA A 224 17.15 5.80 -11.99
C ALA A 224 16.92 4.62 -11.05
N SER A 225 16.95 4.90 -9.76
CA SER A 225 16.37 4.10 -8.68
C SER A 225 15.34 4.93 -7.92
N PHE A 226 14.59 4.31 -7.05
CA PHE A 226 13.66 4.98 -6.16
C PHE A 226 14.17 4.93 -4.72
N ARG A 227 14.04 6.06 -4.00
CA ARG A 227 14.46 6.18 -2.61
C ARG A 227 13.31 6.64 -1.73
N VAL A 228 13.00 5.86 -0.71
CA VAL A 228 12.03 6.22 0.34
C VAL A 228 12.68 7.28 1.23
N CYS A 229 12.13 8.48 1.26
CA CYS A 229 12.67 9.61 2.02
C CYS A 229 11.83 9.95 3.27
N GLY A 230 10.63 9.40 3.36
CA GLY A 230 9.77 9.48 4.53
C GLY A 230 8.75 8.35 4.46
N PHE A 231 8.62 7.57 5.52
CA PHE A 231 7.64 6.51 5.62
C PHE A 231 6.59 6.87 6.67
N GLY A 232 5.30 6.78 6.31
CA GLY A 232 4.20 6.91 7.25
C GLY A 232 4.10 8.28 7.94
N ASP A 233 4.45 9.37 7.26
CA ASP A 233 4.47 10.72 7.83
C ASP A 233 3.05 11.26 8.09
N THR A 234 2.74 11.52 9.36
CA THR A 234 1.48 12.07 9.86
C THR A 234 1.61 13.52 10.34
N SER A 235 2.60 14.27 9.85
CA SER A 235 2.86 15.64 10.31
C SER A 235 1.65 16.59 10.16
N HIS A 236 0.75 16.35 9.20
CA HIS A 236 -0.48 17.10 9.01
C HIS A 236 -1.47 16.88 10.19
N LEU A 237 -1.52 15.68 10.75
CA LEU A 237 -2.34 15.40 11.94
C LEU A 237 -1.80 16.15 13.14
N TYR A 238 -0.50 16.03 13.39
CA TYR A 238 0.15 16.76 14.49
C TYR A 238 -0.05 18.27 14.37
N ALA A 239 0.12 18.84 13.17
CA ALA A 239 -0.07 20.27 12.93
C ALA A 239 -1.54 20.70 13.13
N GLY A 240 -2.50 19.80 12.91
CA GLY A 240 -3.93 20.02 13.14
C GLY A 240 -4.41 19.71 14.56
N GLY A 241 -3.52 19.24 15.44
CA GLY A 241 -3.89 18.85 16.81
C GLY A 241 -4.66 17.53 16.89
N GLU A 242 -4.62 16.70 15.83
CA GLU A 242 -5.27 15.39 15.80
C GLU A 242 -4.23 14.29 16.10
N SER A 243 -4.61 13.29 16.89
CA SER A 243 -3.78 12.10 17.12
C SER A 243 -3.93 11.10 15.99
N SER A 244 -2.84 10.40 15.65
CA SER A 244 -2.93 9.26 14.71
C SER A 244 -3.83 8.17 15.27
N ALA A 245 -4.66 7.56 14.41
CA ALA A 245 -5.42 6.38 14.77
C ALA A 245 -4.51 5.17 14.98
N PHE A 246 -4.92 4.26 15.87
CA PHE A 246 -4.18 3.01 16.15
C PHE A 246 -4.32 1.98 15.03
N SER A 247 -5.33 2.10 14.20
CA SER A 247 -5.66 1.17 13.12
C SER A 247 -4.45 0.76 12.28
N GLY A 248 -4.26 -0.53 12.10
CA GLY A 248 -3.13 -1.12 11.35
C GLY A 248 -1.98 -1.63 12.22
N ARG A 249 -2.05 -1.46 13.54
CA ARG A 249 -1.26 -2.22 14.51
C ARG A 249 -2.16 -3.28 15.17
N PHE A 250 -1.56 -4.33 15.70
CA PHE A 250 -2.33 -5.41 16.34
C PHE A 250 -2.49 -5.15 17.84
N CYS A 251 -1.38 -5.07 18.57
CA CYS A 251 -1.35 -4.74 19.99
C CYS A 251 0.05 -4.28 20.40
N GLU A 252 0.15 -3.51 21.49
CA GLU A 252 1.45 -3.17 22.08
C GLU A 252 1.87 -4.18 23.14
N THR A 253 0.92 -4.66 23.92
CA THR A 253 1.14 -5.68 24.95
C THR A 253 0.06 -6.74 24.89
N TYR A 254 0.41 -7.99 25.18
CA TYR A 254 -0.53 -9.09 25.19
C TYR A 254 -1.70 -8.89 26.15
N ALA A 255 -1.48 -8.21 27.26
CA ALA A 255 -2.48 -7.99 28.31
C ALA A 255 -3.41 -6.79 28.07
N CYS A 256 -3.23 -6.03 26.98
CA CYS A 256 -4.06 -4.87 26.67
C CYS A 256 -5.22 -5.26 25.77
N ASP A 257 -6.37 -5.57 26.35
CA ASP A 257 -7.56 -5.98 25.59
C ASP A 257 -8.23 -4.81 24.83
N GLU A 258 -8.00 -3.57 25.26
CA GLU A 258 -8.62 -2.38 24.65
C GLU A 258 -8.00 -2.01 23.28
N GLU A 259 -6.75 -2.40 23.04
CA GLU A 259 -5.99 -2.05 21.82
C GLU A 259 -5.71 -3.26 20.93
N ARG A 260 -6.33 -4.41 21.21
CA ARG A 260 -6.13 -5.61 20.40
C ARG A 260 -6.96 -5.57 19.12
N HIS A 261 -6.31 -5.91 18.01
CA HIS A 261 -6.90 -6.00 16.67
C HIS A 261 -6.60 -7.34 15.97
N ASP A 262 -6.05 -8.30 16.71
CA ASP A 262 -5.72 -9.67 16.25
C ASP A 262 -6.78 -10.73 16.63
#